data_346a43ea38e0278a8211ede6bbddfd26
#
_entry.id   346a43ea38e0278a8211ede6bbddfd26
#
_cell.length_a   1.000
_cell.length_b   1.000
_cell.length_c   1.000
_cell.angle_alpha   90.00
_cell.angle_beta   90.00
_cell.angle_gamma   90.00
#
_symmetry.space_group_name_H-M   'P 1'
#
loop_
_entity.id
_entity.type
_entity.pdbx_description
1 polymer ?
#
loop_
_entity_poly.entity_id
_entity_poly.type
_entity_poly.pdbx_seq_one_letter_code
_entity_poly.pdbx_strand_id
1 'polypeptide(L)'
;MTQSNLLNTGNAEYLEQLYQQWLEDPQQVAESWRHYFQGLEQSQPAVVAPASPVMLDAALGSGTDTSKQVSVLQLINAFRFRGHRQADLDPLRLYERPAVPDLTLAYHKLSEVDLDTQFYTGSLVGPPQATLREILDILHNTYCGSIGSEYMYITSTQQKRWIQERLERSRGTPAFGPEKKRDILRWTTAARKLEDHLHKKYVGQKRFSLEGGENLIPVIDELVQSAGAQSVREIVIGMAHRGRLNVLVNILGKHPKTLFGEFEGKIDVGTGSGDVKYHMGFSSNVETPGGVAHLVLAFNPSHLEIINPVVEGSVRARQERRGDHERNQVLPVLVHGDAAFAGQGVIMETLNLSETRGYATGGTVHIVVNNQIGFTTSDPLDSRSTLYCTDVAKMVQAPIFHVNGNDAEALVLVTQLALDFRMRFKKDVVIDMVCFRRYGHN
;
A
#
# COMPACT_ATOMS: atom_id res chain seq x y z
N MET A 1 1.86 21.34 33.63
CA MET A 1 1.39 20.16 32.82
C MET A 1 0.65 20.75 31.65
N THR A 2 1.23 20.67 30.49
CA THR A 2 0.90 21.42 29.28
C THR A 2 -0.30 20.82 28.55
N GLN A 3 -1.25 21.69 28.18
CA GLN A 3 -2.57 21.40 27.56
C GLN A 3 -2.53 20.90 26.09
N SER A 4 -1.51 20.20 25.64
CA SER A 4 -1.36 19.89 24.20
C SER A 4 -1.80 18.49 23.76
N ASN A 5 -2.50 17.69 24.60
CA ASN A 5 -2.79 16.29 24.30
C ASN A 5 -4.27 15.95 24.02
N LEU A 6 -5.15 16.92 23.72
CA LEU A 6 -6.57 16.66 23.49
C LEU A 6 -7.00 16.62 22.01
N LEU A 7 -6.09 16.83 21.08
CA LEU A 7 -6.39 16.80 19.63
C LEU A 7 -5.85 15.50 18.98
N ASN A 8 -6.42 14.37 19.38
CA ASN A 8 -6.24 13.12 18.63
C ASN A 8 -7.24 13.08 17.48
N THR A 9 -6.75 12.81 16.29
CA THR A 9 -7.49 12.82 15.00
C THR A 9 -8.74 11.93 14.94
N GLY A 10 -8.97 11.04 15.91
CA GLY A 10 -10.21 10.28 16.06
C GLY A 10 -11.41 11.09 16.54
N ASN A 11 -11.20 12.32 17.04
CA ASN A 11 -12.24 13.19 17.58
C ASN A 11 -12.52 14.43 16.72
N ALA A 12 -11.90 14.57 15.54
CA ALA A 12 -12.03 15.76 14.73
C ALA A 12 -13.49 15.98 14.28
N GLU A 13 -14.18 14.93 13.90
CA GLU A 13 -15.58 14.96 13.46
C GLU A 13 -16.52 15.29 14.64
N TYR A 14 -16.23 14.75 15.81
CA TYR A 14 -16.96 15.06 17.04
C TYR A 14 -16.72 16.50 17.51
N LEU A 15 -15.49 16.98 17.43
CA LEU A 15 -15.14 18.37 17.75
C LEU A 15 -15.79 19.36 16.76
N GLU A 16 -15.84 19.00 15.49
CA GLU A 16 -16.53 19.80 14.46
C GLU A 16 -18.03 19.88 14.74
N GLN A 17 -18.67 18.78 15.10
CA GLN A 17 -20.09 18.76 15.50
C GLN A 17 -20.35 19.62 16.74
N LEU A 18 -19.51 19.51 17.78
CA LEU A 18 -19.63 20.33 18.98
C LEU A 18 -19.40 21.81 18.70
N TYR A 19 -18.48 22.15 17.79
CA TYR A 19 -18.22 23.51 17.39
C TYR A 19 -19.39 24.10 16.60
N GLN A 20 -20.00 23.33 15.70
CA GLN A 20 -21.21 23.74 14.99
C GLN A 20 -22.40 23.96 15.96
N GLN A 21 -22.62 23.04 16.90
CA GLN A 21 -23.63 23.20 17.94
C GLN A 21 -23.39 24.44 18.81
N TRP A 22 -22.14 24.76 19.13
CA TRP A 22 -21.79 25.95 19.88
C TRP A 22 -22.01 27.24 19.08
N LEU A 23 -21.75 27.21 17.77
CA LEU A 23 -22.07 28.37 16.89
C LEU A 23 -23.56 28.62 16.75
N GLU A 24 -24.38 27.55 16.72
CA GLU A 24 -25.84 27.65 16.65
C GLU A 24 -26.45 28.12 17.99
N ASP A 25 -26.06 27.51 19.09
CA ASP A 25 -26.47 27.86 20.44
C ASP A 25 -25.42 27.46 21.47
N PRO A 26 -24.62 28.40 22.02
CA PRO A 26 -23.61 28.14 23.00
C PRO A 26 -24.08 27.40 24.24
N GLN A 27 -25.37 27.40 24.57
CA GLN A 27 -25.94 26.75 25.74
C GLN A 27 -26.12 25.22 25.52
N GLN A 28 -26.12 24.74 24.30
CA GLN A 28 -26.29 23.32 23.99
C GLN A 28 -25.00 22.46 24.19
N VAL A 29 -23.86 23.13 24.39
CA VAL A 29 -22.62 22.40 24.66
C VAL A 29 -22.20 22.50 26.12
N ALA A 30 -21.52 21.49 26.64
CA ALA A 30 -21.07 21.45 28.02
C ALA A 30 -20.14 22.65 28.34
N GLU A 31 -20.15 23.11 29.60
CA GLU A 31 -19.46 24.31 30.05
C GLU A 31 -17.93 24.28 29.73
N SER A 32 -17.31 23.13 29.85
CA SER A 32 -15.90 22.94 29.47
C SER A 32 -15.61 23.21 27.99
N TRP A 33 -16.53 22.86 27.11
CA TRP A 33 -16.42 23.13 25.69
C TRP A 33 -16.73 24.58 25.33
N ARG A 34 -17.66 25.21 26.03
CA ARG A 34 -17.92 26.65 25.87
C ARG A 34 -16.67 27.47 26.17
N HIS A 35 -16.00 27.19 27.29
CA HIS A 35 -14.75 27.87 27.65
C HIS A 35 -13.64 27.61 26.65
N TYR A 36 -13.57 26.39 26.12
CA TYR A 36 -12.58 26.04 25.12
C TYR A 36 -12.78 26.82 23.81
N PHE A 37 -14.00 26.85 23.28
CA PHE A 37 -14.32 27.55 22.03
C PHE A 37 -14.23 29.08 22.20
N GLN A 38 -14.66 29.62 23.32
CA GLN A 38 -14.45 31.04 23.65
C GLN A 38 -12.96 31.40 23.76
N GLY A 39 -12.13 30.51 24.34
CA GLY A 39 -10.70 30.69 24.40
C GLY A 39 -10.03 30.64 23.02
N LEU A 40 -10.53 29.82 22.09
CA LEU A 40 -10.08 29.80 20.71
C LEU A 40 -10.36 31.10 19.95
N GLU A 41 -11.52 31.74 20.17
CA GLU A 41 -11.82 33.03 19.58
C GLU A 41 -10.99 34.18 20.19
N GLN A 42 -10.66 34.08 21.50
CA GLN A 42 -9.87 35.10 22.20
C GLN A 42 -8.35 34.90 22.05
N SER A 43 -7.89 33.70 21.69
CA SER A 43 -6.47 33.39 21.49
C SER A 43 -6.02 33.63 20.05
N GLN A 44 -6.24 34.82 19.53
CA GLN A 44 -5.45 35.27 18.38
C GLN A 44 -4.09 35.74 18.88
N PRO A 45 -2.98 35.08 18.56
CA PRO A 45 -1.66 35.65 18.80
C PRO A 45 -1.51 36.86 17.86
N ALA A 46 -1.16 37.99 18.45
CA ALA A 46 -0.82 39.17 17.68
C ALA A 46 0.35 38.85 16.73
N VAL A 47 0.12 39.17 15.46
CA VAL A 47 1.07 39.60 14.44
C VAL A 47 1.95 38.53 13.77
N VAL A 48 1.46 37.90 12.75
CA VAL A 48 1.82 38.21 11.34
C VAL A 48 0.50 38.52 10.68
N ALA A 49 0.38 39.69 10.06
CA ALA A 49 -0.87 40.14 9.45
C ALA A 49 -1.39 39.05 8.51
N PRO A 50 -2.59 38.47 8.73
CA PRO A 50 -3.20 37.65 7.73
C PRO A 50 -3.48 38.57 6.55
N ALA A 51 -3.18 38.08 5.36
CA ALA A 51 -3.67 38.73 4.14
C ALA A 51 -5.16 39.01 4.38
N SER A 52 -5.54 40.29 4.27
CA SER A 52 -6.87 40.79 4.57
C SER A 52 -7.96 39.91 3.90
N PRO A 53 -9.16 39.75 4.49
CA PRO A 53 -10.28 39.07 3.84
C PRO A 53 -10.59 39.55 2.42
N VAL A 54 -10.21 40.80 2.11
CA VAL A 54 -10.29 41.42 0.78
C VAL A 54 -9.46 40.69 -0.28
N MET A 55 -8.43 39.90 0.10
CA MET A 55 -7.63 39.12 -0.86
C MET A 55 -8.28 37.77 -1.21
N LEU A 56 -9.12 37.22 -0.33
CA LEU A 56 -9.88 36.02 -0.64
C LEU A 56 -11.04 36.31 -1.60
N ASP A 57 -11.74 37.45 -1.41
CA ASP A 57 -12.77 37.91 -2.34
C ASP A 57 -12.22 38.39 -3.68
N ALA A 58 -10.99 38.91 -3.73
CA ALA A 58 -10.32 39.28 -4.97
C ALA A 58 -9.75 38.08 -5.74
N ALA A 59 -9.49 36.97 -5.02
CA ALA A 59 -9.05 35.71 -5.64
C ALA A 59 -10.24 34.85 -6.07
N LEU A 60 -11.39 34.95 -5.40
CA LEU A 60 -12.65 34.36 -5.81
C LEU A 60 -13.33 35.36 -6.79
N GLY A 61 -12.98 35.29 -8.09
CA GLY A 61 -13.62 36.10 -9.12
C GLY A 61 -15.13 36.12 -8.94
N SER A 62 -15.74 37.26 -9.13
CA SER A 62 -17.16 37.56 -8.95
C SER A 62 -18.09 36.63 -9.75
N GLY A 63 -18.36 35.42 -9.25
CA GLY A 63 -19.22 34.47 -9.92
C GLY A 63 -19.30 33.08 -9.32
N THR A 64 -18.35 32.69 -8.47
CA THR A 64 -18.41 31.35 -7.85
C THR A 64 -19.01 31.45 -6.46
N ASP A 65 -20.11 30.75 -6.22
CA ASP A 65 -20.71 30.62 -4.88
C ASP A 65 -19.66 30.04 -3.91
N THR A 66 -19.30 30.81 -2.88
CA THR A 66 -18.33 30.42 -1.86
C THR A 66 -18.70 29.09 -1.21
N SER A 67 -19.97 28.78 -1.06
CA SER A 67 -20.50 27.53 -0.55
C SER A 67 -20.10 26.35 -1.47
N LYS A 68 -20.24 26.50 -2.79
CA LYS A 68 -19.86 25.47 -3.75
C LYS A 68 -18.34 25.27 -3.81
N GLN A 69 -17.55 26.32 -3.64
CA GLN A 69 -16.09 26.21 -3.54
C GLN A 69 -15.68 25.32 -2.35
N VAL A 70 -16.29 25.51 -1.19
CA VAL A 70 -16.06 24.67 0.00
C VAL A 70 -16.47 23.22 -0.30
N SER A 71 -17.62 23.02 -0.92
CA SER A 71 -18.11 21.70 -1.33
C SER A 71 -17.12 20.96 -2.23
N VAL A 72 -16.51 21.64 -3.19
CA VAL A 72 -15.49 21.03 -4.07
C VAL A 72 -14.24 20.63 -3.28
N LEU A 73 -13.77 21.44 -2.34
CA LEU A 73 -12.63 21.07 -1.49
C LEU A 73 -12.95 19.87 -0.58
N GLN A 74 -14.18 19.78 -0.08
CA GLN A 74 -14.66 18.62 0.68
C GLN A 74 -14.73 17.37 -0.19
N LEU A 75 -15.24 17.47 -1.41
CA LEU A 75 -15.27 16.38 -2.39
C LEU A 75 -13.86 15.85 -2.71
N ILE A 76 -12.89 16.74 -2.94
CA ILE A 76 -11.47 16.36 -3.14
C ILE A 76 -10.96 15.53 -1.96
N ASN A 77 -11.23 15.98 -0.73
CA ASN A 77 -10.82 15.23 0.45
C ASN A 77 -11.58 13.90 0.60
N ALA A 78 -12.87 13.85 0.27
CA ALA A 78 -13.65 12.62 0.28
C ALA A 78 -13.01 11.54 -0.63
N PHE A 79 -12.58 11.90 -1.83
CA PHE A 79 -11.86 10.96 -2.71
C PHE A 79 -10.54 10.46 -2.10
N ARG A 80 -9.78 11.31 -1.43
CA ARG A 80 -8.54 10.91 -0.73
C ARG A 80 -8.79 9.91 0.39
N PHE A 81 -9.90 10.05 1.11
CA PHE A 81 -10.28 9.18 2.21
C PHE A 81 -11.00 7.91 1.76
N ARG A 82 -11.82 7.96 0.71
CA ARG A 82 -12.78 6.92 0.38
C ARG A 82 -12.73 6.43 -1.07
N GLY A 83 -11.91 7.04 -1.93
CA GLY A 83 -11.81 6.66 -3.34
C GLY A 83 -11.46 5.19 -3.53
N HIS A 84 -10.61 4.63 -2.66
CA HIS A 84 -10.24 3.21 -2.68
C HIS A 84 -11.45 2.26 -2.66
N ARG A 85 -12.60 2.68 -2.10
CA ARG A 85 -13.82 1.86 -2.05
C ARG A 85 -14.52 1.74 -3.39
N GLN A 86 -14.24 2.65 -4.33
CA GLN A 86 -14.73 2.65 -5.71
C GLN A 86 -13.66 2.20 -6.73
N ALA A 87 -12.43 1.93 -6.27
CA ALA A 87 -11.36 1.47 -7.14
C ALA A 87 -11.68 0.10 -7.77
N ASP A 88 -11.25 -0.11 -9.02
CA ASP A 88 -11.44 -1.34 -9.77
C ASP A 88 -10.36 -2.38 -9.41
N LEU A 89 -10.47 -2.93 -8.20
CA LEU A 89 -9.45 -3.78 -7.60
C LEU A 89 -9.62 -5.27 -7.91
N ASP A 90 -10.86 -5.74 -8.07
CA ASP A 90 -11.14 -7.16 -8.26
C ASP A 90 -10.99 -7.60 -9.73
N PRO A 91 -9.95 -8.37 -10.10
CA PRO A 91 -9.74 -8.82 -11.47
C PRO A 91 -10.83 -9.77 -11.99
N LEU A 92 -11.59 -10.38 -11.10
CA LEU A 92 -12.68 -11.29 -11.43
C LEU A 92 -14.07 -10.63 -11.39
N ARG A 93 -14.17 -9.42 -10.79
CA ARG A 93 -15.43 -8.69 -10.59
C ARG A 93 -16.50 -9.54 -9.93
N LEU A 94 -16.12 -10.27 -8.87
CA LEU A 94 -16.99 -11.18 -8.13
C LEU A 94 -18.07 -10.46 -7.34
N TYR A 95 -17.81 -9.23 -6.94
CA TYR A 95 -18.70 -8.45 -6.09
C TYR A 95 -18.96 -7.07 -6.71
N GLU A 96 -20.21 -6.62 -6.56
CA GLU A 96 -20.54 -5.22 -6.89
C GLU A 96 -19.87 -4.29 -5.87
N ARG A 97 -19.32 -3.19 -6.37
CA ARG A 97 -18.74 -2.16 -5.52
C ARG A 97 -19.85 -1.44 -4.78
N PRO A 98 -19.77 -1.32 -3.44
CA PRO A 98 -20.82 -0.63 -2.69
C PRO A 98 -20.88 0.84 -3.08
N ALA A 99 -22.09 1.42 -3.09
CA ALA A 99 -22.24 2.86 -3.24
C ALA A 99 -21.51 3.57 -2.09
N VAL A 100 -20.79 4.64 -2.43
CA VAL A 100 -20.09 5.51 -1.46
C VAL A 100 -20.68 6.92 -1.61
N PRO A 101 -21.66 7.30 -0.78
CA PRO A 101 -22.35 8.60 -0.90
C PRO A 101 -21.38 9.77 -0.91
N ASP A 102 -20.35 9.75 -0.08
CA ASP A 102 -19.35 10.81 0.05
C ASP A 102 -18.61 11.14 -1.28
N LEU A 103 -18.67 10.27 -2.29
CA LEU A 103 -18.04 10.49 -3.59
C LEU A 103 -19.01 11.03 -4.64
N THR A 104 -20.27 11.28 -4.26
CA THR A 104 -21.29 11.78 -5.19
C THR A 104 -21.40 13.31 -5.12
N LEU A 105 -21.71 13.93 -6.26
CA LEU A 105 -21.97 15.39 -6.32
C LEU A 105 -23.09 15.80 -5.39
N ALA A 106 -24.19 15.04 -5.35
CA ALA A 106 -25.37 15.34 -4.57
C ALA A 106 -25.09 15.44 -3.06
N TYR A 107 -24.20 14.58 -2.53
CA TYR A 107 -23.78 14.61 -1.14
C TYR A 107 -23.13 15.95 -0.77
N HIS A 108 -22.38 16.53 -1.69
CA HIS A 108 -21.71 17.82 -1.54
C HIS A 108 -22.57 19.02 -2.02
N LYS A 109 -23.87 18.83 -2.24
CA LYS A 109 -24.76 19.87 -2.78
C LYS A 109 -24.29 20.46 -4.12
N LEU A 110 -23.58 19.65 -4.90
CA LEU A 110 -23.16 19.92 -6.27
C LEU A 110 -24.06 19.12 -7.22
N SER A 111 -24.09 19.51 -8.49
CA SER A 111 -24.90 18.87 -9.52
C SER A 111 -24.25 18.95 -10.89
N GLU A 112 -24.84 18.32 -11.90
CA GLU A 112 -24.32 18.32 -13.27
C GLU A 112 -24.21 19.73 -13.88
N VAL A 113 -25.02 20.68 -13.43
CA VAL A 113 -24.94 22.08 -13.90
C VAL A 113 -23.65 22.78 -13.44
N ASP A 114 -22.98 22.25 -12.44
CA ASP A 114 -21.74 22.80 -11.91
C ASP A 114 -20.49 22.25 -12.63
N LEU A 115 -20.64 21.23 -13.48
CA LEU A 115 -19.50 20.50 -14.08
C LEU A 115 -18.56 21.41 -14.88
N ASP A 116 -19.07 22.41 -15.54
CA ASP A 116 -18.27 23.33 -16.37
C ASP A 116 -17.88 24.62 -15.64
N THR A 117 -18.24 24.73 -14.33
CA THR A 117 -17.85 25.84 -13.47
C THR A 117 -16.41 25.66 -13.00
N GLN A 118 -15.64 26.77 -13.02
CA GLN A 118 -14.25 26.83 -12.53
C GLN A 118 -14.21 26.93 -11.01
N PHE A 119 -13.36 26.10 -10.38
CA PHE A 119 -13.11 26.10 -8.94
C PHE A 119 -11.61 26.10 -8.64
N TYR A 120 -11.22 26.66 -7.51
CA TYR A 120 -9.88 26.47 -6.97
C TYR A 120 -9.71 25.03 -6.51
N THR A 121 -8.59 24.42 -6.91
CA THR A 121 -8.27 23.03 -6.61
C THR A 121 -7.62 22.82 -5.25
N GLY A 122 -7.28 23.90 -4.54
CA GLY A 122 -6.67 23.87 -3.22
C GLY A 122 -5.34 23.13 -3.22
N SER A 123 -5.28 22.02 -2.52
CA SER A 123 -4.07 21.18 -2.41
C SER A 123 -4.02 20.01 -3.40
N LEU A 124 -4.95 19.93 -4.35
CA LEU A 124 -4.93 18.94 -5.43
C LEU A 124 -3.77 19.25 -6.38
N VAL A 125 -2.97 18.25 -6.72
CA VAL A 125 -1.84 18.41 -7.63
C VAL A 125 -2.34 18.56 -9.07
N GLY A 126 -2.17 19.75 -9.62
CA GLY A 126 -2.66 20.10 -10.96
C GLY A 126 -2.72 21.61 -11.15
N PRO A 127 -3.56 22.10 -12.08
CA PRO A 127 -3.76 23.52 -12.25
C PRO A 127 -4.41 24.14 -10.98
N PRO A 128 -4.08 25.39 -10.62
CA PRO A 128 -4.63 26.02 -9.41
C PRO A 128 -6.14 26.25 -9.49
N GLN A 129 -6.70 26.30 -10.71
CA GLN A 129 -8.13 26.33 -11.02
C GLN A 129 -8.44 25.33 -12.13
N ALA A 130 -9.55 24.63 -12.01
CA ALA A 130 -10.04 23.68 -13.01
C ALA A 130 -11.58 23.61 -12.95
N THR A 131 -12.20 23.15 -14.02
CA THR A 131 -13.63 22.84 -13.99
C THR A 131 -13.91 21.68 -13.05
N LEU A 132 -15.10 21.59 -12.49
CA LEU A 132 -15.50 20.46 -11.65
C LEU A 132 -15.35 19.13 -12.41
N ARG A 133 -15.61 19.11 -13.70
CA ARG A 133 -15.40 17.95 -14.59
C ARG A 133 -13.93 17.50 -14.58
N GLU A 134 -12.99 18.42 -14.81
CA GLU A 134 -11.54 18.13 -14.79
C GLU A 134 -11.09 17.67 -13.41
N ILE A 135 -11.62 18.28 -12.34
CA ILE A 135 -11.33 17.85 -10.96
C ILE A 135 -11.79 16.41 -10.74
N LEU A 136 -13.02 16.08 -11.14
CA LEU A 136 -13.55 14.72 -11.05
C LEU A 136 -12.72 13.72 -11.84
N ASP A 137 -12.30 14.06 -13.06
CA ASP A 137 -11.46 13.19 -13.88
C ASP A 137 -10.11 12.91 -13.20
N ILE A 138 -9.49 13.94 -12.62
CA ILE A 138 -8.26 13.78 -11.84
C ILE A 138 -8.49 12.83 -10.64
N LEU A 139 -9.57 13.05 -9.90
CA LEU A 139 -9.88 12.29 -8.69
C LEU A 139 -10.22 10.82 -9.01
N HIS A 140 -11.07 10.59 -10.00
CA HIS A 140 -11.42 9.23 -10.42
C HIS A 140 -10.22 8.46 -10.93
N ASN A 141 -9.41 9.05 -11.79
CA ASN A 141 -8.21 8.40 -12.32
C ASN A 141 -7.21 8.09 -11.20
N THR A 142 -7.05 8.99 -10.24
CA THR A 142 -6.07 8.82 -9.16
C THR A 142 -6.51 7.81 -8.11
N TYR A 143 -7.78 7.84 -7.69
CA TYR A 143 -8.26 7.15 -6.49
C TYR A 143 -9.26 6.03 -6.75
N CYS A 144 -9.82 5.93 -7.97
CA CYS A 144 -10.84 4.95 -8.31
C CYS A 144 -10.49 4.06 -9.50
N GLY A 145 -9.25 4.18 -10.04
CA GLY A 145 -8.74 3.31 -11.09
C GLY A 145 -8.34 1.93 -10.55
N SER A 146 -7.32 1.32 -11.13
CA SER A 146 -6.76 0.04 -10.68
C SER A 146 -5.92 0.13 -9.40
N ILE A 147 -5.78 1.33 -8.83
CA ILE A 147 -5.07 1.60 -7.57
C ILE A 147 -6.05 2.24 -6.59
N GLY A 148 -6.22 1.61 -5.43
CA GLY A 148 -6.86 2.19 -4.25
C GLY A 148 -5.80 2.49 -3.20
N SER A 149 -5.83 3.65 -2.57
CA SER A 149 -4.81 4.05 -1.61
C SER A 149 -5.41 4.45 -0.26
N GLU A 150 -4.81 3.96 0.81
CA GLU A 150 -5.18 4.32 2.18
C GLU A 150 -3.95 4.90 2.89
N TYR A 151 -3.97 6.21 3.15
CA TYR A 151 -2.87 6.93 3.81
C TYR A 151 -3.34 8.13 4.63
N MET A 152 -4.61 8.49 4.54
CA MET A 152 -5.12 9.71 5.19
C MET A 152 -5.14 9.62 6.72
N TYR A 153 -5.09 8.42 7.30
CA TYR A 153 -4.95 8.20 8.74
C TYR A 153 -3.54 8.45 9.29
N ILE A 154 -2.53 8.59 8.43
CA ILE A 154 -1.16 8.89 8.84
C ILE A 154 -1.13 10.27 9.50
N THR A 155 -0.61 10.36 10.73
CA THR A 155 -0.57 11.62 11.50
C THR A 155 0.50 12.59 10.99
N SER A 156 1.59 12.07 10.40
CA SER A 156 2.66 12.89 9.83
C SER A 156 2.19 13.60 8.56
N THR A 157 2.04 14.92 8.62
CA THR A 157 1.68 15.75 7.45
C THR A 157 2.70 15.60 6.34
N GLN A 158 4.00 15.49 6.64
CA GLN A 158 5.05 15.31 5.65
C GLN A 158 4.87 14.02 4.86
N GLN A 159 4.59 12.90 5.53
CA GLN A 159 4.34 11.60 4.88
C GLN A 159 3.08 11.63 4.02
N LYS A 160 1.97 12.16 4.56
CA LYS A 160 0.72 12.31 3.80
C LYS A 160 0.90 13.12 2.51
N ARG A 161 1.51 14.31 2.62
CA ARG A 161 1.72 15.18 1.47
C ARG A 161 2.65 14.56 0.43
N TRP A 162 3.66 13.83 0.88
CA TRP A 162 4.59 13.14 -0.01
C TRP A 162 3.90 12.03 -0.84
N ILE A 163 3.02 11.24 -0.20
CA ILE A 163 2.22 10.22 -0.88
C ILE A 163 1.22 10.88 -1.84
N GLN A 164 0.46 11.84 -1.33
CA GLN A 164 -0.55 12.58 -2.08
C GLN A 164 0.03 13.17 -3.37
N GLU A 165 1.16 13.87 -3.27
CA GLU A 165 1.80 14.50 -4.41
C GLU A 165 2.16 13.48 -5.50
N ARG A 166 2.67 12.32 -5.14
CA ARG A 166 3.08 11.28 -6.09
C ARG A 166 1.90 10.61 -6.76
N LEU A 167 0.88 10.26 -5.99
CA LEU A 167 -0.34 9.66 -6.52
C LEU A 167 -1.07 10.62 -7.47
N GLU A 168 -1.28 11.86 -7.04
CA GLU A 168 -2.01 12.86 -7.83
C GLU A 168 -1.22 13.31 -9.07
N ARG A 169 0.11 13.35 -9.00
CA ARG A 169 0.97 13.64 -10.16
C ARG A 169 0.90 12.54 -11.23
N SER A 170 0.92 11.27 -10.83
CA SER A 170 0.83 10.13 -11.73
C SER A 170 -0.60 9.87 -12.21
N ARG A 171 -1.61 10.38 -11.48
CA ARG A 171 -3.05 10.08 -11.72
C ARG A 171 -3.32 8.58 -11.78
N GLY A 172 -2.61 7.78 -10.97
CA GLY A 172 -2.71 6.32 -10.99
C GLY A 172 -2.29 5.65 -12.30
N THR A 173 -1.74 6.41 -13.25
CA THR A 173 -1.38 5.90 -14.58
C THR A 173 0.13 5.97 -14.76
N PRO A 174 0.82 4.84 -14.90
CA PRO A 174 2.26 4.82 -15.13
C PRO A 174 2.62 5.29 -16.54
N ALA A 175 3.65 6.14 -16.62
CA ALA A 175 4.19 6.64 -17.89
C ALA A 175 5.43 5.85 -18.31
N PHE A 176 5.35 4.51 -18.35
CA PHE A 176 6.48 3.67 -18.71
C PHE A 176 6.74 3.66 -20.22
N GLY A 177 8.03 3.75 -20.60
CA GLY A 177 8.46 3.57 -21.97
C GLY A 177 8.33 2.13 -22.47
N PRO A 178 8.44 1.90 -23.80
CA PRO A 178 8.25 0.59 -24.41
C PRO A 178 9.18 -0.50 -23.87
N GLU A 179 10.39 -0.14 -23.48
CA GLU A 179 11.37 -1.09 -22.91
C GLU A 179 10.88 -1.64 -21.57
N LYS A 180 10.49 -0.77 -20.64
CA LYS A 180 9.95 -1.18 -19.34
C LYS A 180 8.70 -2.03 -19.48
N LYS A 181 7.80 -1.68 -20.42
CA LYS A 181 6.60 -2.48 -20.70
C LYS A 181 6.94 -3.88 -21.22
N ARG A 182 7.98 -4.01 -22.08
CA ARG A 182 8.46 -5.33 -22.54
C ARG A 182 9.08 -6.14 -21.40
N ASP A 183 9.79 -5.51 -20.47
CA ASP A 183 10.34 -6.20 -19.31
C ASP A 183 9.24 -6.73 -18.39
N ILE A 184 8.22 -5.92 -18.10
CA ILE A 184 7.04 -6.35 -17.34
C ILE A 184 6.38 -7.55 -18.03
N LEU A 185 6.12 -7.47 -19.32
CA LEU A 185 5.54 -8.56 -20.10
C LEU A 185 6.42 -9.82 -20.09
N ARG A 186 7.74 -9.66 -20.19
CA ARG A 186 8.70 -10.76 -20.14
C ARG A 186 8.61 -11.51 -18.80
N TRP A 187 8.60 -10.79 -17.68
CA TRP A 187 8.51 -11.39 -16.35
C TRP A 187 7.16 -12.06 -16.08
N THR A 188 6.06 -11.42 -16.46
CA THR A 188 4.71 -12.02 -16.35
C THR A 188 4.63 -13.30 -17.20
N THR A 189 5.18 -13.27 -18.43
CA THR A 189 5.22 -14.44 -19.32
C THR A 189 6.11 -15.55 -18.74
N ALA A 190 7.27 -15.23 -18.21
CA ALA A 190 8.18 -16.21 -17.60
C ALA A 190 7.51 -16.88 -16.38
N ALA A 191 6.86 -16.11 -15.52
CA ALA A 191 6.08 -16.61 -14.40
C ALA A 191 5.02 -17.60 -14.86
N ARG A 192 4.21 -17.20 -15.83
CA ARG A 192 3.13 -18.03 -16.40
C ARG A 192 3.67 -19.32 -17.03
N LYS A 193 4.72 -19.24 -17.84
CA LYS A 193 5.28 -20.40 -18.54
C LYS A 193 5.89 -21.44 -17.59
N LEU A 194 6.51 -21.00 -16.49
CA LEU A 194 6.98 -21.92 -15.47
C LEU A 194 5.81 -22.69 -14.83
N GLU A 195 4.76 -22.00 -14.45
CA GLU A 195 3.56 -22.64 -13.86
C GLU A 195 2.89 -23.61 -14.85
N ASP A 196 2.71 -23.20 -16.11
CA ASP A 196 2.14 -24.05 -17.16
C ASP A 196 2.99 -25.33 -17.36
N HIS A 197 4.32 -25.23 -17.32
CA HIS A 197 5.22 -26.38 -17.42
C HIS A 197 5.08 -27.33 -16.23
N LEU A 198 5.11 -26.78 -15.01
CA LEU A 198 4.96 -27.58 -13.78
C LEU A 198 3.60 -28.26 -13.71
N HIS A 199 2.54 -27.55 -14.14
CA HIS A 199 1.18 -28.08 -14.16
C HIS A 199 1.05 -29.30 -15.09
N LYS A 200 1.65 -29.21 -16.29
CA LYS A 200 1.56 -30.27 -17.31
C LYS A 200 2.47 -31.47 -17.03
N LYS A 201 3.66 -31.20 -16.51
CA LYS A 201 4.68 -32.24 -16.33
C LYS A 201 4.55 -32.98 -15.01
N TYR A 202 4.16 -32.30 -13.94
CA TYR A 202 4.12 -32.83 -12.58
C TYR A 202 2.69 -32.83 -12.02
N VAL A 203 1.80 -33.50 -12.73
CA VAL A 203 0.38 -33.59 -12.39
C VAL A 203 0.18 -34.15 -10.98
N GLY A 204 -0.67 -33.52 -10.19
CA GLY A 204 -1.00 -33.94 -8.82
C GLY A 204 0.05 -33.66 -7.76
N GLN A 205 1.23 -33.17 -8.15
CA GLN A 205 2.24 -32.77 -7.16
C GLN A 205 1.93 -31.41 -6.54
N LYS A 206 2.14 -31.32 -5.24
CA LYS A 206 1.94 -30.08 -4.46
C LYS A 206 2.98 -29.04 -4.85
N ARG A 207 2.56 -27.86 -5.31
CA ARG A 207 3.45 -26.80 -5.80
C ARG A 207 3.07 -25.39 -5.38
N PHE A 208 1.89 -25.18 -4.78
CA PHE A 208 1.39 -23.87 -4.39
C PHE A 208 1.49 -22.84 -5.53
N SER A 209 0.79 -23.12 -6.60
CA SER A 209 0.81 -22.39 -7.86
C SER A 209 0.58 -20.89 -7.74
N LEU A 210 1.32 -20.13 -8.56
CA LEU A 210 1.19 -18.68 -8.65
C LEU A 210 0.10 -18.23 -9.64
N GLU A 211 -0.47 -19.16 -10.43
CA GLU A 211 -1.47 -18.81 -11.47
C GLU A 211 -2.62 -17.98 -10.90
N GLY A 212 -2.87 -16.85 -11.56
CA GLY A 212 -3.78 -15.78 -11.10
C GLY A 212 -3.09 -14.69 -10.28
N GLY A 213 -1.79 -14.81 -10.00
CA GLY A 213 -0.96 -13.83 -9.30
C GLY A 213 0.42 -13.68 -9.93
N GLU A 214 0.56 -13.99 -11.24
CA GLU A 214 1.82 -14.00 -11.97
C GLU A 214 2.60 -12.69 -11.86
N ASN A 215 1.88 -11.58 -11.71
CA ASN A 215 2.46 -10.24 -11.59
C ASN A 215 3.24 -10.00 -10.27
N LEU A 216 3.25 -10.96 -9.33
CA LEU A 216 4.18 -10.95 -8.21
C LEU A 216 5.64 -10.95 -8.69
N ILE A 217 5.94 -11.60 -9.81
CA ILE A 217 7.32 -11.69 -10.32
C ILE A 217 7.84 -10.34 -10.82
N PRO A 218 7.16 -9.59 -11.72
CA PRO A 218 7.61 -8.24 -12.06
C PRO A 218 7.61 -7.28 -10.88
N VAL A 219 6.74 -7.46 -9.87
CA VAL A 219 6.76 -6.65 -8.62
C VAL A 219 8.06 -6.87 -7.85
N ILE A 220 8.46 -8.13 -7.62
CA ILE A 220 9.71 -8.42 -6.89
C ILE A 220 10.93 -8.01 -7.71
N ASP A 221 10.93 -8.24 -9.03
CA ASP A 221 12.03 -7.78 -9.89
C ASP A 221 12.18 -6.26 -9.82
N GLU A 222 11.09 -5.50 -9.99
CA GLU A 222 11.11 -4.04 -9.86
C GLU A 222 11.67 -3.59 -8.52
N LEU A 223 11.20 -4.21 -7.43
CA LEU A 223 11.68 -3.88 -6.09
C LEU A 223 13.18 -4.12 -5.96
N VAL A 224 13.70 -5.22 -6.49
CA VAL A 224 15.13 -5.57 -6.47
C VAL A 224 15.95 -4.56 -7.30
N GLN A 225 15.52 -4.28 -8.53
CA GLN A 225 16.23 -3.37 -9.43
C GLN A 225 16.23 -1.93 -8.89
N SER A 226 15.08 -1.46 -8.42
CA SER A 226 14.94 -0.10 -7.87
C SER A 226 15.64 0.04 -6.52
N ALA A 227 15.66 -0.99 -5.68
CA ALA A 227 16.41 -0.99 -4.42
C ALA A 227 17.91 -0.95 -4.67
N GLY A 228 18.41 -1.76 -5.59
CA GLY A 228 19.81 -1.73 -5.99
C GLY A 228 20.24 -0.38 -6.54
N ALA A 229 19.42 0.26 -7.37
CA ALA A 229 19.65 1.62 -7.86
C ALA A 229 19.77 2.65 -6.72
N GLN A 230 19.09 2.41 -5.59
CA GLN A 230 19.17 3.23 -4.37
C GLN A 230 20.25 2.73 -3.37
N SER A 231 21.24 1.98 -3.85
CA SER A 231 22.39 1.50 -3.05
C SER A 231 22.07 0.42 -2.01
N VAL A 232 20.93 -0.24 -2.08
CA VAL A 232 20.66 -1.44 -1.30
C VAL A 232 21.62 -2.56 -1.77
N ARG A 233 22.27 -3.23 -0.83
CA ARG A 233 23.27 -4.27 -1.08
C ARG A 233 22.78 -5.67 -0.73
N GLU A 234 21.84 -5.77 0.19
CA GLU A 234 21.23 -7.05 0.56
C GLU A 234 19.71 -6.89 0.69
N ILE A 235 18.98 -7.89 0.19
CA ILE A 235 17.53 -7.99 0.33
C ILE A 235 17.21 -9.33 0.95
N VAL A 236 16.54 -9.34 2.10
CA VAL A 236 16.12 -10.55 2.78
C VAL A 236 14.60 -10.71 2.60
N ILE A 237 14.21 -11.80 1.94
CA ILE A 237 12.84 -12.08 1.58
C ILE A 237 12.29 -13.18 2.48
N GLY A 238 11.21 -12.89 3.20
CA GLY A 238 10.34 -13.89 3.83
C GLY A 238 9.08 -14.04 3.02
N MET A 239 8.66 -15.27 2.74
CA MET A 239 7.43 -15.45 1.99
C MET A 239 6.73 -16.76 2.30
N ALA A 240 5.41 -16.76 2.14
CA ALA A 240 4.57 -17.94 2.18
C ALA A 240 4.86 -18.91 1.01
N HIS A 241 4.11 -20.00 0.92
CA HIS A 241 4.38 -21.05 -0.07
C HIS A 241 3.98 -20.66 -1.49
N ARG A 242 2.88 -19.89 -1.66
CA ARG A 242 2.36 -19.53 -2.98
C ARG A 242 3.37 -18.71 -3.78
N GLY A 243 3.71 -19.21 -4.97
CA GLY A 243 4.65 -18.54 -5.87
C GLY A 243 6.13 -18.71 -5.51
N ARG A 244 6.45 -19.40 -4.40
CA ARG A 244 7.83 -19.56 -3.94
C ARG A 244 8.75 -20.23 -4.96
N LEU A 245 8.27 -21.27 -5.66
CA LEU A 245 9.03 -21.93 -6.71
C LEU A 245 9.31 -20.99 -7.89
N ASN A 246 8.37 -20.13 -8.19
CA ASN A 246 8.51 -19.13 -9.25
C ASN A 246 9.53 -18.05 -8.87
N VAL A 247 9.50 -17.58 -7.63
CA VAL A 247 10.50 -16.63 -7.09
C VAL A 247 11.89 -17.26 -7.09
N LEU A 248 12.03 -18.53 -6.69
CA LEU A 248 13.32 -19.24 -6.73
C LEU A 248 13.93 -19.26 -8.13
N VAL A 249 13.13 -19.52 -9.16
CA VAL A 249 13.62 -19.63 -10.55
C VAL A 249 13.81 -18.25 -11.19
N ASN A 250 12.77 -17.42 -11.19
CA ASN A 250 12.74 -16.19 -11.98
C ASN A 250 13.42 -14.99 -11.29
N ILE A 251 13.48 -14.97 -9.95
CA ILE A 251 14.09 -13.86 -9.20
C ILE A 251 15.48 -14.25 -8.68
N LEU A 252 15.59 -15.41 -8.02
CA LEU A 252 16.87 -15.83 -7.44
C LEU A 252 17.75 -16.64 -8.39
N GLY A 253 17.27 -16.94 -9.61
CA GLY A 253 18.07 -17.62 -10.62
C GLY A 253 18.37 -19.10 -10.33
N LYS A 254 17.58 -19.76 -9.46
CA LYS A 254 17.71 -21.21 -9.27
C LYS A 254 17.46 -21.90 -10.61
N HIS A 255 18.43 -22.72 -11.05
CA HIS A 255 18.34 -23.32 -12.37
C HIS A 255 17.12 -24.26 -12.47
N PRO A 256 16.25 -24.14 -13.50
CA PRO A 256 15.05 -24.97 -13.65
C PRO A 256 15.34 -26.48 -13.60
N LYS A 257 16.46 -26.94 -14.16
CA LYS A 257 16.87 -28.35 -14.13
C LYS A 257 17.03 -28.84 -12.69
N THR A 258 17.58 -28.05 -11.80
CA THR A 258 17.72 -28.39 -10.37
C THR A 258 16.32 -28.53 -9.73
N LEU A 259 15.43 -27.57 -9.94
CA LEU A 259 14.07 -27.66 -9.45
C LEU A 259 13.32 -28.89 -9.99
N PHE A 260 13.48 -29.18 -11.29
CA PHE A 260 12.82 -30.36 -11.90
C PHE A 260 13.41 -31.68 -11.35
N GLY A 261 14.72 -31.72 -11.09
CA GLY A 261 15.34 -32.87 -10.43
C GLY A 261 14.80 -33.14 -9.03
N GLU A 262 14.48 -32.08 -8.27
CA GLU A 262 13.81 -32.20 -6.97
C GLU A 262 12.38 -32.76 -7.10
N PHE A 263 11.65 -32.39 -8.15
CA PHE A 263 10.33 -32.97 -8.45
C PHE A 263 10.42 -34.45 -8.83
N GLU A 264 11.49 -34.86 -9.51
CA GLU A 264 11.72 -36.21 -9.98
C GLU A 264 12.41 -37.11 -8.94
N GLY A 265 12.75 -36.55 -7.76
CA GLY A 265 13.47 -37.29 -6.72
C GLY A 265 14.89 -37.68 -7.10
N LYS A 266 15.47 -37.04 -8.12
CA LYS A 266 16.84 -37.34 -8.64
C LYS A 266 17.94 -36.56 -7.91
N ILE A 267 17.56 -35.51 -7.23
CA ILE A 267 18.45 -34.67 -6.43
C ILE A 267 18.05 -34.89 -4.98
N ASP A 268 18.89 -35.65 -4.26
CA ASP A 268 18.78 -35.70 -2.81
C ASP A 268 19.16 -34.33 -2.27
N VAL A 269 18.25 -33.68 -1.59
CA VAL A 269 18.43 -32.33 -1.00
C VAL A 269 19.32 -32.47 0.26
N GLY A 270 20.12 -33.51 0.31
CA GLY A 270 21.39 -33.64 1.01
C GLY A 270 21.39 -33.52 2.54
N THR A 271 20.29 -33.64 3.22
CA THR A 271 20.26 -33.44 4.69
C THR A 271 19.44 -34.44 5.47
N GLY A 272 19.05 -35.56 4.94
CA GLY A 272 18.40 -36.61 5.74
C GLY A 272 17.14 -36.24 6.53
N SER A 273 16.68 -34.99 6.44
CA SER A 273 15.58 -34.45 7.26
C SER A 273 14.24 -34.52 6.56
N GLY A 274 14.17 -34.88 5.27
CA GLY A 274 12.91 -35.03 4.54
C GLY A 274 12.09 -33.74 4.38
N ASP A 275 12.70 -32.55 4.49
CA ASP A 275 11.98 -31.31 4.31
C ASP A 275 11.53 -31.11 2.86
N VAL A 276 10.42 -30.39 2.69
CA VAL A 276 9.76 -30.24 1.41
C VAL A 276 10.35 -29.10 0.58
N LYS A 277 10.45 -29.29 -0.73
CA LYS A 277 11.08 -28.35 -1.68
C LYS A 277 10.59 -26.89 -1.56
N TYR A 278 9.35 -26.65 -1.13
CA TYR A 278 8.76 -25.32 -0.97
C TYR A 278 9.03 -24.69 0.39
N HIS A 279 9.75 -25.34 1.31
CA HIS A 279 10.25 -24.73 2.54
C HIS A 279 11.68 -24.20 2.38
N MET A 280 12.43 -24.70 1.40
CA MET A 280 13.85 -24.41 1.24
C MET A 280 14.12 -22.93 1.00
N GLY A 281 15.15 -22.43 1.65
CA GLY A 281 15.75 -21.13 1.38
C GLY A 281 16.70 -21.18 0.18
N PHE A 282 17.10 -20.01 -0.29
CA PHE A 282 18.08 -19.86 -1.36
C PHE A 282 18.72 -18.48 -1.29
N SER A 283 19.97 -18.36 -1.75
CA SER A 283 20.57 -17.04 -1.90
C SER A 283 21.36 -16.95 -3.21
N SER A 284 21.41 -15.76 -3.77
CA SER A 284 22.14 -15.47 -5.01
C SER A 284 22.52 -14.01 -5.09
N ASN A 285 23.44 -13.70 -5.99
CA ASN A 285 23.76 -12.33 -6.36
C ASN A 285 23.05 -11.97 -7.65
N VAL A 286 22.45 -10.78 -7.69
CA VAL A 286 21.73 -10.26 -8.85
C VAL A 286 22.32 -8.91 -9.24
N GLU A 287 22.55 -8.71 -10.53
CA GLU A 287 22.98 -7.42 -11.08
C GLU A 287 21.81 -6.42 -11.04
N THR A 288 22.10 -5.22 -10.57
CA THR A 288 21.16 -4.10 -10.52
C THR A 288 21.83 -2.84 -11.06
N PRO A 289 21.08 -1.77 -11.38
CA PRO A 289 21.66 -0.51 -11.85
C PRO A 289 22.70 0.11 -10.89
N GLY A 290 22.59 -0.17 -9.59
CA GLY A 290 23.54 0.30 -8.57
C GLY A 290 24.66 -0.68 -8.24
N GLY A 291 24.80 -1.78 -9.01
CA GLY A 291 25.75 -2.86 -8.81
C GLY A 291 25.13 -4.13 -8.23
N VAL A 292 25.94 -5.06 -7.80
CA VAL A 292 25.49 -6.37 -7.29
C VAL A 292 24.72 -6.21 -5.98
N ALA A 293 23.52 -6.79 -5.92
CA ALA A 293 22.73 -6.96 -4.71
C ALA A 293 22.66 -8.46 -4.34
N HIS A 294 22.84 -8.77 -3.05
CA HIS A 294 22.71 -10.13 -2.53
C HIS A 294 21.28 -10.39 -2.09
N LEU A 295 20.60 -11.33 -2.73
CA LEU A 295 19.25 -11.73 -2.38
C LEU A 295 19.28 -12.99 -1.51
N VAL A 296 18.46 -12.97 -0.45
CA VAL A 296 18.29 -14.11 0.46
C VAL A 296 16.81 -14.40 0.59
N LEU A 297 16.38 -15.57 0.14
CA LEU A 297 15.07 -16.12 0.45
C LEU A 297 15.20 -16.99 1.69
N ALA A 298 14.60 -16.57 2.79
CA ALA A 298 14.66 -17.30 4.05
C ALA A 298 13.91 -18.63 3.97
N PHE A 299 14.29 -19.61 4.81
CA PHE A 299 13.49 -20.81 5.01
C PHE A 299 12.09 -20.45 5.47
N ASN A 300 11.08 -21.23 5.11
CA ASN A 300 9.72 -21.01 5.56
C ASN A 300 9.08 -22.32 6.02
N PRO A 301 8.67 -22.46 7.29
CA PRO A 301 7.98 -23.66 7.77
C PRO A 301 6.50 -23.63 7.39
N SER A 302 5.76 -24.67 7.77
CA SER A 302 4.30 -24.72 7.60
C SER A 302 3.53 -23.79 8.55
N HIS A 303 4.17 -23.26 9.58
CA HIS A 303 3.57 -22.24 10.46
C HIS A 303 3.55 -20.89 9.74
N LEU A 304 2.35 -20.46 9.36
CA LEU A 304 2.17 -19.24 8.56
C LEU A 304 2.68 -18.01 9.33
N GLU A 305 3.36 -17.13 8.62
CA GLU A 305 3.87 -15.82 9.05
C GLU A 305 4.97 -15.84 10.13
N ILE A 306 5.36 -17.02 10.66
CA ILE A 306 6.42 -17.08 11.67
C ILE A 306 7.78 -16.64 11.13
N ILE A 307 7.96 -16.63 9.82
CA ILE A 307 9.20 -16.18 9.16
C ILE A 307 9.40 -14.66 9.31
N ASN A 308 8.34 -13.88 9.55
CA ASN A 308 8.43 -12.42 9.55
C ASN A 308 9.42 -11.90 10.60
N PRO A 309 9.28 -12.20 11.92
CA PRO A 309 10.24 -11.74 12.91
C PRO A 309 11.64 -12.32 12.68
N VAL A 310 11.77 -13.49 12.05
CA VAL A 310 13.07 -14.09 11.71
C VAL A 310 13.77 -13.26 10.62
N VAL A 311 13.04 -12.80 9.60
CA VAL A 311 13.58 -11.91 8.57
C VAL A 311 14.00 -10.58 9.19
N GLU A 312 13.17 -9.98 10.03
CA GLU A 312 13.51 -8.72 10.71
C GLU A 312 14.78 -8.86 11.55
N GLY A 313 14.90 -9.93 12.34
CA GLY A 313 16.10 -10.22 13.11
C GLY A 313 17.34 -10.44 12.23
N SER A 314 17.20 -11.16 11.10
CA SER A 314 18.27 -11.36 10.13
C SER A 314 18.73 -10.04 9.49
N VAL A 315 17.78 -9.18 9.10
CA VAL A 315 18.07 -7.86 8.54
C VAL A 315 18.79 -7.00 9.57
N ARG A 316 18.29 -6.94 10.80
CA ARG A 316 18.91 -6.17 11.86
C ARG A 316 20.37 -6.61 12.11
N ALA A 317 20.63 -7.91 12.19
CA ALA A 317 21.98 -8.44 12.36
C ALA A 317 22.92 -8.11 11.18
N ARG A 318 22.38 -8.08 9.95
CA ARG A 318 23.15 -7.69 8.75
C ARG A 318 23.45 -6.20 8.74
N GLN A 319 22.50 -5.35 9.12
CA GLN A 319 22.69 -3.91 9.27
C GLN A 319 23.80 -3.61 10.28
N GLU A 320 23.76 -4.25 11.45
CA GLU A 320 24.79 -4.08 12.49
C GLU A 320 26.20 -4.49 11.99
N ARG A 321 26.31 -5.66 11.32
CA ARG A 321 27.59 -6.13 10.78
C ARG A 321 28.16 -5.21 9.69
N ARG A 322 27.28 -4.51 8.93
CA ARG A 322 27.69 -3.58 7.89
C ARG A 322 27.94 -2.16 8.39
N GLY A 323 27.57 -1.86 9.63
CA GLY A 323 27.54 -0.49 10.11
C GLY A 323 26.48 0.36 9.40
N ASP A 324 25.40 -0.27 8.93
CA ASP A 324 24.29 0.39 8.21
C ASP A 324 23.32 1.07 9.19
N HIS A 325 23.81 2.09 9.87
CA HIS A 325 23.06 2.84 10.88
C HIS A 325 21.87 3.58 10.27
N GLU A 326 21.98 4.01 9.01
CA GLU A 326 20.94 4.67 8.26
C GLU A 326 19.89 3.70 7.68
N ARG A 327 20.15 2.37 7.77
CA ARG A 327 19.24 1.32 7.29
C ARG A 327 18.88 1.45 5.81
N ASN A 328 19.90 1.80 5.03
CA ASN A 328 19.81 1.99 3.58
C ASN A 328 20.31 0.81 2.76
N GLN A 329 21.16 -0.06 3.35
CA GLN A 329 21.88 -1.09 2.60
C GLN A 329 21.26 -2.47 2.71
N VAL A 330 20.45 -2.74 3.74
CA VAL A 330 19.79 -4.04 3.92
C VAL A 330 18.28 -3.82 4.05
N LEU A 331 17.52 -4.44 3.13
CA LEU A 331 16.08 -4.27 2.99
C LEU A 331 15.33 -5.56 3.36
N PRO A 332 14.37 -5.53 4.30
CA PRO A 332 13.42 -6.61 4.50
C PRO A 332 12.26 -6.52 3.51
N VAL A 333 11.86 -7.68 2.97
CA VAL A 333 10.67 -7.84 2.12
C VAL A 333 9.88 -9.04 2.62
N LEU A 334 8.60 -8.83 2.91
CA LEU A 334 7.71 -9.87 3.39
C LEU A 334 6.54 -10.07 2.44
N VAL A 335 6.36 -11.30 1.96
CA VAL A 335 5.27 -11.68 1.04
C VAL A 335 4.29 -12.58 1.78
N HIS A 336 3.06 -12.12 1.89
CA HIS A 336 1.99 -12.70 2.72
C HIS A 336 0.85 -13.28 1.89
N GLY A 337 0.07 -14.16 2.51
CA GLY A 337 -1.28 -14.47 2.07
C GLY A 337 -2.30 -13.58 2.82
N ASP A 338 -3.42 -13.23 2.19
CA ASP A 338 -4.44 -12.33 2.72
C ASP A 338 -5.05 -12.82 4.05
N ALA A 339 -5.49 -14.04 4.11
CA ALA A 339 -6.08 -14.60 5.34
C ALA A 339 -5.08 -14.70 6.48
N ALA A 340 -3.81 -15.05 6.18
CA ALA A 340 -2.76 -15.12 7.18
C ALA A 340 -2.35 -13.73 7.68
N PHE A 341 -2.25 -12.75 6.79
CA PHE A 341 -1.94 -11.38 7.17
C PHE A 341 -2.98 -10.78 8.13
N ALA A 342 -4.26 -11.03 7.87
CA ALA A 342 -5.33 -10.57 8.74
C ALA A 342 -5.43 -11.35 10.06
N GLY A 343 -5.15 -12.67 10.05
CA GLY A 343 -5.56 -13.58 11.12
C GLY A 343 -4.45 -14.08 12.04
N GLN A 344 -3.17 -14.00 11.64
CA GLN A 344 -2.05 -14.50 12.44
C GLN A 344 -1.52 -13.43 13.40
N GLY A 345 -1.62 -13.67 14.72
CA GLY A 345 -1.18 -12.72 15.75
C GLY A 345 0.27 -12.27 15.62
N VAL A 346 1.17 -13.12 15.10
CA VAL A 346 2.57 -12.78 14.86
C VAL A 346 2.77 -11.59 13.91
N ILE A 347 1.81 -11.31 13.02
CA ILE A 347 1.82 -10.12 12.17
C ILE A 347 1.73 -8.87 13.02
N MET A 348 0.72 -8.80 13.89
CA MET A 348 0.50 -7.63 14.78
C MET A 348 1.69 -7.44 15.74
N GLU A 349 2.25 -8.53 16.25
CA GLU A 349 3.41 -8.51 17.12
C GLU A 349 4.65 -7.97 16.38
N THR A 350 4.89 -8.42 15.15
CA THR A 350 6.00 -7.95 14.31
C THR A 350 5.84 -6.46 13.96
N LEU A 351 4.63 -6.03 13.57
CA LEU A 351 4.33 -4.63 13.32
C LEU A 351 4.56 -3.76 14.57
N ASN A 352 4.17 -4.23 15.77
CA ASN A 352 4.45 -3.51 17.01
C ASN A 352 5.94 -3.34 17.31
N LEU A 353 6.79 -4.21 16.80
CA LEU A 353 8.24 -4.11 16.96
C LEU A 353 8.90 -3.19 15.93
N SER A 354 8.25 -2.91 14.80
CA SER A 354 8.86 -2.32 13.59
C SER A 354 9.56 -0.98 13.82
N GLU A 355 9.05 -0.14 14.71
CA GLU A 355 9.63 1.18 15.03
C GLU A 355 10.31 1.22 16.42
N THR A 356 10.34 0.11 17.17
CA THR A 356 10.96 0.08 18.48
C THR A 356 12.49 0.08 18.37
N ARG A 357 13.16 0.74 19.32
CA ARG A 357 14.62 0.95 19.27
C ARG A 357 15.45 -0.31 19.10
N GLY A 358 15.06 -1.40 19.76
CA GLY A 358 15.80 -2.66 19.76
C GLY A 358 15.61 -3.48 18.49
N TYR A 359 14.48 -3.28 17.78
CA TYR A 359 14.05 -4.18 16.71
C TYR A 359 13.91 -3.50 15.33
N ALA A 360 13.80 -2.18 15.30
CA ALA A 360 13.59 -1.46 14.06
C ALA A 360 14.66 -1.75 13.00
N THR A 361 14.21 -2.03 11.77
CA THR A 361 15.05 -2.30 10.58
C THR A 361 15.01 -1.17 9.55
N GLY A 362 14.29 -0.09 9.84
CA GLY A 362 14.06 1.03 8.91
C GLY A 362 12.92 0.76 7.94
N GLY A 363 11.94 -0.01 8.37
CA GLY A 363 10.73 -0.33 7.63
C GLY A 363 10.87 -1.51 6.67
N THR A 364 9.77 -2.17 6.45
CA THR A 364 9.60 -3.37 5.63
C THR A 364 8.67 -3.08 4.47
N VAL A 365 8.97 -3.62 3.29
CA VAL A 365 8.02 -3.66 2.19
C VAL A 365 7.22 -4.95 2.31
N HIS A 366 5.93 -4.81 2.64
CA HIS A 366 4.99 -5.93 2.71
C HIS A 366 4.24 -6.05 1.39
N ILE A 367 4.15 -7.26 0.86
CA ILE A 367 3.39 -7.58 -0.35
C ILE A 367 2.37 -8.66 0.02
N VAL A 368 1.09 -8.32 -0.02
CA VAL A 368 0.02 -9.28 0.23
C VAL A 368 -0.46 -9.85 -1.10
N VAL A 369 -0.28 -11.14 -1.31
CA VAL A 369 -0.86 -11.87 -2.45
C VAL A 369 -2.29 -12.22 -2.07
N ASN A 370 -3.20 -11.29 -2.35
CA ASN A 370 -4.59 -11.35 -1.90
C ASN A 370 -5.43 -12.19 -2.86
N ASN A 371 -5.74 -13.41 -2.44
CA ASN A 371 -6.52 -14.36 -3.22
C ASN A 371 -8.02 -14.11 -3.17
N GLN A 372 -8.48 -13.19 -2.32
CA GLN A 372 -9.89 -12.90 -2.04
C GLN A 372 -10.65 -14.10 -1.41
N ILE A 373 -9.92 -15.04 -0.79
CA ILE A 373 -10.50 -16.20 -0.11
C ILE A 373 -9.75 -16.47 1.21
N GLY A 374 -10.47 -16.85 2.25
CA GLY A 374 -9.92 -17.22 3.55
C GLY A 374 -9.53 -18.69 3.63
N PHE A 375 -8.61 -19.18 2.78
CA PHE A 375 -8.22 -20.59 2.68
C PHE A 375 -9.42 -21.49 2.31
N THR A 376 -10.20 -21.97 3.29
CA THR A 376 -11.44 -22.76 3.09
C THR A 376 -12.70 -21.91 3.23
N THR A 377 -12.58 -20.65 3.62
CA THR A 377 -13.69 -19.71 3.78
C THR A 377 -13.85 -18.89 2.50
N SER A 378 -14.96 -19.07 1.80
CA SER A 378 -15.19 -18.43 0.50
C SER A 378 -15.96 -17.12 0.61
N ASP A 379 -16.84 -16.99 1.61
CA ASP A 379 -17.61 -15.77 1.82
C ASP A 379 -16.80 -14.73 2.61
N PRO A 380 -16.60 -13.52 2.07
CA PRO A 380 -15.90 -12.45 2.78
C PRO A 380 -16.52 -12.09 4.13
N LEU A 381 -17.84 -12.22 4.28
CA LEU A 381 -18.56 -11.93 5.52
C LEU A 381 -18.21 -12.94 6.66
N ASP A 382 -17.80 -14.15 6.29
CA ASP A 382 -17.36 -15.17 7.22
C ASP A 382 -15.86 -15.13 7.51
N SER A 383 -15.10 -14.34 6.74
CA SER A 383 -13.63 -14.37 6.77
C SER A 383 -13.02 -13.39 7.77
N ARG A 384 -13.60 -12.19 7.92
CA ARG A 384 -13.09 -11.16 8.83
C ARG A 384 -14.09 -10.03 9.05
N SER A 385 -13.91 -9.28 10.13
CA SER A 385 -14.76 -8.11 10.47
C SER A 385 -14.31 -6.84 9.74
N THR A 386 -13.06 -6.76 9.27
CA THR A 386 -12.51 -5.60 8.60
C THR A 386 -12.79 -5.61 7.10
N LEU A 387 -12.82 -4.43 6.48
CA LEU A 387 -13.03 -4.29 5.04
C LEU A 387 -11.88 -4.95 4.25
N TYR A 388 -10.64 -4.69 4.64
CA TYR A 388 -9.45 -5.24 4.01
C TYR A 388 -8.66 -6.14 4.95
N CYS A 389 -7.98 -7.13 4.40
CA CYS A 389 -7.06 -7.97 5.16
C CYS A 389 -5.87 -7.16 5.72
N THR A 390 -5.59 -6.03 5.13
CA THR A 390 -4.47 -5.13 5.46
C THR A 390 -4.78 -4.12 6.56
N ASP A 391 -6.00 -4.08 7.09
CA ASP A 391 -6.39 -3.09 8.12
C ASP A 391 -5.51 -3.15 9.38
N VAL A 392 -4.90 -4.29 9.68
CA VAL A 392 -3.96 -4.45 10.80
C VAL A 392 -2.73 -3.52 10.69
N ALA A 393 -2.31 -3.17 9.46
CA ALA A 393 -1.16 -2.30 9.24
C ALA A 393 -1.43 -0.83 9.57
N LYS A 394 -2.70 -0.43 9.67
CA LYS A 394 -3.09 0.92 10.11
C LYS A 394 -2.68 1.19 11.55
N MET A 395 -2.51 0.16 12.35
CA MET A 395 -2.04 0.23 13.75
C MET A 395 -0.70 0.96 13.88
N VAL A 396 0.20 0.78 12.92
CA VAL A 396 1.52 1.45 12.85
C VAL A 396 1.55 2.58 11.81
N GLN A 397 0.39 2.96 11.29
CA GLN A 397 0.25 4.01 10.29
C GLN A 397 1.05 3.75 9.00
N ALA A 398 1.21 2.49 8.62
CA ALA A 398 1.80 2.13 7.34
C ALA A 398 0.84 2.48 6.20
N PRO A 399 1.28 3.18 5.14
CA PRO A 399 0.43 3.39 3.98
C PRO A 399 0.11 2.06 3.28
N ILE A 400 -1.10 1.94 2.76
CA ILE A 400 -1.59 0.74 2.09
C ILE A 400 -2.01 1.11 0.67
N PHE A 401 -1.51 0.34 -0.29
CA PHE A 401 -1.86 0.48 -1.71
C PHE A 401 -2.49 -0.83 -2.19
N HIS A 402 -3.80 -0.79 -2.45
CA HIS A 402 -4.53 -1.88 -3.06
C HIS A 402 -4.41 -1.77 -4.57
N VAL A 403 -4.01 -2.82 -5.24
CA VAL A 403 -3.81 -2.79 -6.70
C VAL A 403 -4.44 -4.01 -7.34
N ASN A 404 -5.16 -3.79 -8.44
CA ASN A 404 -5.67 -4.87 -9.27
C ASN A 404 -4.50 -5.73 -9.78
N GLY A 405 -4.48 -7.00 -9.39
CA GLY A 405 -3.40 -7.93 -9.71
C GLY A 405 -3.21 -8.20 -11.21
N ASN A 406 -4.20 -7.86 -12.04
CA ASN A 406 -4.10 -7.95 -13.50
C ASN A 406 -3.46 -6.70 -14.14
N ASP A 407 -3.34 -5.59 -13.42
CA ASP A 407 -2.67 -4.39 -13.90
C ASP A 407 -1.19 -4.38 -13.48
N ALA A 408 -0.36 -5.02 -14.31
CA ALA A 408 1.06 -5.14 -14.04
C ALA A 408 1.81 -3.80 -14.02
N GLU A 409 1.39 -2.83 -14.82
CA GLU A 409 2.00 -1.51 -14.86
C GLU A 409 1.68 -0.72 -13.58
N ALA A 410 0.43 -0.76 -13.11
CA ALA A 410 0.03 -0.16 -11.85
C ALA A 410 0.77 -0.79 -10.64
N LEU A 411 0.93 -2.12 -10.63
CA LEU A 411 1.71 -2.82 -9.61
C LEU A 411 3.17 -2.35 -9.57
N VAL A 412 3.81 -2.21 -10.72
CA VAL A 412 5.19 -1.73 -10.81
C VAL A 412 5.30 -0.28 -10.33
N LEU A 413 4.38 0.60 -10.72
CA LEU A 413 4.32 1.99 -10.23
C LEU A 413 4.20 2.06 -8.70
N VAL A 414 3.29 1.29 -8.14
CA VAL A 414 3.07 1.23 -6.68
C VAL A 414 4.29 0.64 -5.97
N THR A 415 4.97 -0.33 -6.57
CA THR A 415 6.20 -0.90 -6.02
C THR A 415 7.31 0.16 -5.90
N GLN A 416 7.48 0.99 -6.92
CA GLN A 416 8.42 2.12 -6.88
C GLN A 416 8.04 3.10 -5.76
N LEU A 417 6.76 3.47 -5.69
CA LEU A 417 6.25 4.37 -4.64
C LEU A 417 6.46 3.81 -3.23
N ALA A 418 6.18 2.53 -3.03
CA ALA A 418 6.35 1.84 -1.75
C ALA A 418 7.81 1.79 -1.32
N LEU A 419 8.70 1.42 -2.23
CA LEU A 419 10.14 1.42 -1.95
C LEU A 419 10.65 2.83 -1.60
N ASP A 420 10.29 3.84 -2.38
CA ASP A 420 10.68 5.22 -2.15
C ASP A 420 10.19 5.74 -0.79
N PHE A 421 8.96 5.38 -0.41
CA PHE A 421 8.40 5.70 0.91
C PHE A 421 9.25 5.07 2.02
N ARG A 422 9.52 3.77 1.93
CA ARG A 422 10.35 3.04 2.89
C ARG A 422 11.75 3.63 3.00
N MET A 423 12.39 3.89 1.85
CA MET A 423 13.76 4.42 1.83
C MET A 423 13.83 5.83 2.42
N ARG A 424 12.80 6.65 2.21
CA ARG A 424 12.75 8.03 2.71
C ARG A 424 12.35 8.12 4.19
N PHE A 425 11.31 7.40 4.60
CA PHE A 425 10.70 7.58 5.92
C PHE A 425 11.06 6.49 6.92
N LYS A 426 11.73 5.43 6.48
CA LYS A 426 12.15 4.31 7.33
C LYS A 426 10.99 3.65 8.07
N LYS A 427 9.86 3.49 7.38
CA LYS A 427 8.62 2.92 7.88
C LYS A 427 8.12 1.80 6.98
N ASP A 428 7.28 0.96 7.56
CA ASP A 428 6.60 -0.10 6.84
C ASP A 428 5.64 0.47 5.80
N VAL A 429 5.43 -0.28 4.73
CA VAL A 429 4.50 0.03 3.65
C VAL A 429 3.90 -1.27 3.13
N VAL A 430 2.62 -1.24 2.77
CA VAL A 430 1.90 -2.43 2.31
C VAL A 430 1.41 -2.26 0.88
N ILE A 431 1.71 -3.25 0.05
CA ILE A 431 1.15 -3.43 -1.29
C ILE A 431 0.18 -4.62 -1.20
N ASP A 432 -1.10 -4.37 -1.37
CA ASP A 432 -2.14 -5.38 -1.45
C ASP A 432 -2.42 -5.70 -2.91
N MET A 433 -1.79 -6.75 -3.42
CA MET A 433 -2.00 -7.24 -4.78
C MET A 433 -3.27 -8.08 -4.83
N VAL A 434 -4.40 -7.44 -5.15
CA VAL A 434 -5.70 -8.11 -5.24
C VAL A 434 -5.73 -8.97 -6.50
N CYS A 435 -5.66 -10.27 -6.33
CA CYS A 435 -5.57 -11.24 -7.41
C CYS A 435 -6.59 -12.38 -7.19
N PHE A 436 -6.38 -13.51 -7.83
CA PHE A 436 -7.20 -14.70 -7.63
C PHE A 436 -6.32 -15.95 -7.64
N ARG A 437 -6.91 -17.05 -7.29
CA ARG A 437 -6.23 -18.34 -7.29
C ARG A 437 -6.92 -19.27 -8.29
N ARG A 438 -6.23 -19.59 -9.38
CA ARG A 438 -6.78 -20.42 -10.44
C ARG A 438 -6.88 -21.90 -10.05
N TYR A 439 -5.86 -22.41 -9.36
CA TYR A 439 -5.82 -23.79 -8.89
C TYR A 439 -5.66 -23.84 -7.38
N GLY A 440 -6.15 -24.90 -6.74
CA GLY A 440 -5.94 -25.14 -5.32
C GLY A 440 -4.47 -25.32 -4.95
N HIS A 441 -4.17 -25.41 -3.65
CA HIS A 441 -2.79 -25.62 -3.20
C HIS A 441 -2.24 -27.03 -3.49
N ASN A 442 -3.13 -27.96 -3.85
CA ASN A 442 -2.78 -29.29 -4.32
C ASN A 442 -2.86 -29.40 -5.85
#